data_7479679e7dcd8e6e6706de6a18d35d04
#
_entry.id   7479679e7dcd8e6e6706de6a18d35d04
#
_cell.length_a   1.000
_cell.length_b   1.000
_cell.length_c   1.000
_cell.angle_alpha   90.00
_cell.angle_beta   90.00
_cell.angle_gamma   90.00
#
_symmetry.space_group_name_H-M   'P 1'
#
loop_
_entity.id
_entity.type
_entity.pdbx_description
1 polymer ?
#
loop_
_entity_poly.entity_id
_entity_poly.type
_entity_poly.pdbx_seq_one_letter_code
_entity_poly.pdbx_strand_id
1 'polypeptide(L)'
;MNDCVFCRIAAGEAPATKVYEDNTLCAFLDIRPIARGHTLVIPKRHATELEDLDAELGAHIFRAGHRLALAIRRSSLAADGANLVLNDGTAAFQTVPHVHLHVIPRRHGDKLRFAAGLLLRRPHDAATTAAAIKGGIAALDNEQEPSNDEAEPTGRAEKGPQG
;
A
#
# COMPACT_ATOMS: atom_id res chain seq x y z
N MET A 1 -23.22 10.27 14.20
CA MET A 1 -22.56 9.11 13.52
C MET A 1 -22.23 9.54 12.11
N ASN A 2 -21.22 9.52 11.86
CA ASN A 2 -19.86 9.64 11.41
C ASN A 2 -19.72 10.53 10.19
N ASP A 3 -19.41 11.78 10.47
CA ASP A 3 -19.01 12.75 9.41
C ASP A 3 -17.57 12.47 8.89
N CYS A 4 -16.97 11.32 9.23
CA CYS A 4 -15.64 10.95 8.81
C CYS A 4 -15.62 10.50 7.35
N VAL A 5 -14.96 11.28 6.50
CA VAL A 5 -14.84 10.98 5.07
C VAL A 5 -14.18 9.62 4.80
N PHE A 6 -13.21 9.20 5.63
CA PHE A 6 -12.51 7.92 5.46
C PHE A 6 -13.41 6.73 5.85
N CYS A 7 -14.24 6.87 6.88
CA CYS A 7 -15.28 5.86 7.17
C CYS A 7 -16.24 5.69 5.99
N ARG A 8 -16.68 6.78 5.39
CA ARG A 8 -17.56 6.75 4.21
C ARG A 8 -16.88 6.12 2.99
N ILE A 9 -15.59 6.38 2.78
CA ILE A 9 -14.79 5.73 1.73
C ILE A 9 -14.68 4.22 1.99
N ALA A 10 -14.39 3.82 3.23
CA ALA A 10 -14.31 2.42 3.62
C ALA A 10 -15.63 1.68 3.39
N ALA A 11 -16.76 2.34 3.73
CA ALA A 11 -18.11 1.83 3.51
C ALA A 11 -18.57 1.85 2.03
N GLY A 12 -17.83 2.50 1.12
CA GLY A 12 -18.24 2.68 -0.28
C GLY A 12 -19.25 3.80 -0.50
N GLU A 13 -19.50 4.63 0.50
CA GLU A 13 -20.48 5.74 0.50
C GLU A 13 -19.88 7.06 -0.01
N ALA A 14 -18.55 7.15 -0.10
CA ALA A 14 -17.86 8.29 -0.69
C ALA A 14 -16.91 7.83 -1.80
N PRO A 15 -16.75 8.62 -2.87
CA PRO A 15 -15.90 8.26 -4.00
C PRO A 15 -14.43 8.23 -3.59
N ALA A 16 -13.73 7.15 -3.99
CA ALA A 16 -12.27 7.04 -3.88
C ALA A 16 -11.74 6.06 -4.92
N THR A 17 -10.52 6.28 -5.39
CA THR A 17 -9.85 5.36 -6.30
C THR A 17 -9.08 4.32 -5.50
N LYS A 18 -9.74 3.22 -5.15
CA LYS A 18 -9.15 2.13 -4.37
C LYS A 18 -8.13 1.35 -5.19
N VAL A 19 -6.98 1.04 -4.56
CA VAL A 19 -5.89 0.23 -5.13
C VAL A 19 -5.71 -1.10 -4.43
N TYR A 20 -6.13 -1.20 -3.16
CA TYR A 20 -6.09 -2.41 -2.35
C TYR A 20 -7.22 -2.39 -1.32
N GLU A 21 -7.76 -3.54 -0.99
CA GLU A 21 -8.76 -3.71 0.06
C GLU A 21 -8.72 -5.15 0.59
N ASP A 22 -8.84 -5.31 1.90
CA ASP A 22 -9.08 -6.59 2.57
C ASP A 22 -10.21 -6.46 3.59
N ASN A 23 -10.37 -7.43 4.50
CA ASN A 23 -11.44 -7.42 5.50
C ASN A 23 -11.34 -6.27 6.50
N THR A 24 -10.14 -5.74 6.77
CA THR A 24 -9.85 -4.79 7.83
C THR A 24 -9.30 -3.45 7.35
N LEU A 25 -8.68 -3.43 6.17
CA LEU A 25 -8.02 -2.25 5.59
C LEU A 25 -8.59 -1.88 4.24
N CYS A 26 -8.44 -0.60 3.89
CA CYS A 26 -8.68 -0.06 2.57
C CYS A 26 -7.53 0.87 2.19
N ALA A 27 -7.03 0.78 0.95
CA ALA A 27 -6.03 1.69 0.43
C ALA A 27 -6.52 2.34 -0.86
N PHE A 28 -6.37 3.66 -0.96
CA PHE A 28 -6.84 4.46 -2.09
C PHE A 28 -5.89 5.63 -2.37
N LEU A 29 -5.97 6.16 -3.59
CA LEU A 29 -5.15 7.29 -4.00
C LEU A 29 -5.59 8.57 -3.28
N ASP A 30 -4.63 9.34 -2.80
CA ASP A 30 -4.88 10.70 -2.29
C ASP A 30 -5.35 11.60 -3.42
N ILE A 31 -6.47 12.31 -3.21
CA ILE A 31 -7.05 13.27 -4.17
C ILE A 31 -6.19 14.54 -4.31
N ARG A 32 -5.32 14.81 -3.33
CA ARG A 32 -4.37 15.93 -3.30
C ARG A 32 -2.95 15.41 -3.11
N PRO A 33 -2.43 14.62 -4.07
CA PRO A 33 -1.21 13.87 -3.90
C PRO A 33 0.04 14.77 -3.83
N ILE A 34 1.00 14.39 -3.00
CA ILE A 34 2.34 14.99 -2.96
C ILE A 34 3.15 14.56 -4.18
N ALA A 35 2.99 13.31 -4.59
CA ALA A 35 3.60 12.72 -5.78
C ALA A 35 2.60 11.78 -6.46
N ARG A 36 2.76 11.52 -7.76
CA ARG A 36 1.94 10.54 -8.47
C ARG A 36 2.06 9.17 -7.81
N GLY A 37 0.93 8.55 -7.48
CA GLY A 37 0.87 7.28 -6.76
C GLY A 37 0.85 7.42 -5.23
N HIS A 38 0.76 8.65 -4.69
CA HIS A 38 0.55 8.86 -3.26
C HIS A 38 -0.74 8.16 -2.83
N THR A 39 -0.59 7.15 -1.98
CA THR A 39 -1.65 6.26 -1.53
C THR A 39 -1.83 6.40 -0.02
N LEU A 40 -3.06 6.32 0.45
CA LEU A 40 -3.41 6.28 1.86
C LEU A 40 -3.87 4.86 2.22
N VAL A 41 -3.38 4.32 3.33
CA VAL A 41 -3.84 3.06 3.91
C VAL A 41 -4.58 3.38 5.21
N ILE A 42 -5.82 2.97 5.31
CA ILE A 42 -6.68 3.23 6.46
C ILE A 42 -7.27 1.93 7.02
N PRO A 43 -7.50 1.83 8.33
CA PRO A 43 -8.37 0.81 8.88
C PRO A 43 -9.83 1.10 8.50
N LYS A 44 -10.63 0.05 8.23
CA LYS A 44 -12.08 0.20 7.99
C LYS A 44 -12.81 0.59 9.27
N ARG A 45 -12.31 0.08 10.41
CA ARG A 45 -12.77 0.51 11.74
C ARG A 45 -12.27 1.94 11.98
N HIS A 46 -13.14 2.81 12.46
CA HIS A 46 -12.74 4.16 12.85
C HIS A 46 -11.77 4.10 14.04
N ALA A 47 -10.64 4.75 13.89
CA ALA A 47 -9.64 5.02 14.91
C ALA A 47 -9.12 6.43 14.67
N THR A 48 -9.24 7.32 15.64
CA THR A 48 -8.86 8.72 15.48
C THR A 48 -7.34 8.88 15.51
N GLU A 49 -6.70 8.27 16.51
CA GLU A 49 -5.27 8.35 16.82
C GLU A 49 -4.69 6.96 17.08
N LEU A 50 -3.37 6.85 17.22
CA LEU A 50 -2.68 5.57 17.41
C LEU A 50 -3.14 4.84 18.69
N GLU A 51 -3.53 5.55 19.74
CA GLU A 51 -4.03 4.95 20.98
C GLU A 51 -5.37 4.19 20.78
N ASP A 52 -6.12 4.51 19.72
CA ASP A 52 -7.34 3.78 19.34
C ASP A 52 -7.06 2.47 18.59
N LEU A 53 -5.80 2.19 18.21
CA LEU A 53 -5.39 0.98 17.53
C LEU A 53 -4.89 -0.06 18.52
N ASP A 54 -5.28 -1.32 18.32
CA ASP A 54 -4.53 -2.43 18.87
C ASP A 54 -3.24 -2.68 18.07
N ALA A 55 -2.25 -3.34 18.69
CA ALA A 55 -0.94 -3.57 18.09
C ALA A 55 -1.01 -4.36 16.78
N GLU A 56 -1.93 -5.33 16.68
CA GLU A 56 -2.09 -6.16 15.49
C GLU A 56 -2.61 -5.35 14.30
N LEU A 57 -3.59 -4.49 14.52
CA LEU A 57 -4.11 -3.61 13.47
C LEU A 57 -3.05 -2.59 13.02
N GLY A 58 -2.29 -2.03 13.97
CA GLY A 58 -1.15 -1.16 13.66
C GLY A 58 -0.09 -1.87 12.80
N ALA A 59 0.28 -3.10 13.17
CA ALA A 59 1.19 -3.94 12.41
C ALA A 59 0.63 -4.28 11.01
N HIS A 60 -0.69 -4.53 10.89
CA HIS A 60 -1.34 -4.82 9.60
C HIS A 60 -1.30 -3.60 8.68
N ILE A 61 -1.58 -2.40 9.20
CA ILE A 61 -1.46 -1.14 8.43
C ILE A 61 -0.05 -0.99 7.86
N PHE A 62 0.99 -1.22 8.68
CA PHE A 62 2.37 -1.12 8.22
C PHE A 62 2.72 -2.19 7.19
N ARG A 63 2.29 -3.45 7.38
CA ARG A 63 2.50 -4.53 6.38
C ARG A 63 1.86 -4.17 5.03
N ALA A 64 0.63 -3.64 5.04
CA ALA A 64 -0.03 -3.19 3.81
C ALA A 64 0.72 -2.03 3.14
N GLY A 65 1.18 -1.04 3.92
CA GLY A 65 1.99 0.06 3.43
C GLY A 65 3.31 -0.40 2.82
N HIS A 66 4.01 -1.33 3.48
CA HIS A 66 5.23 -1.95 2.97
C HIS A 66 4.98 -2.68 1.64
N ARG A 67 3.94 -3.52 1.57
CA ARG A 67 3.57 -4.22 0.32
C ARG A 67 3.25 -3.25 -0.81
N LEU A 68 2.50 -2.18 -0.54
CA LEU A 68 2.19 -1.14 -1.52
C LEU A 68 3.44 -0.39 -1.98
N ALA A 69 4.38 -0.07 -1.08
CA ALA A 69 5.65 0.56 -1.45
C ALA A 69 6.47 -0.32 -2.41
N LEU A 70 6.51 -1.64 -2.18
CA LEU A 70 7.14 -2.60 -3.09
C LEU A 70 6.42 -2.69 -4.44
N ALA A 71 5.07 -2.76 -4.42
CA ALA A 71 4.25 -2.79 -5.63
C ALA A 71 4.45 -1.54 -6.49
N ILE A 72 4.50 -0.36 -5.88
CA ILE A 72 4.75 0.91 -6.57
C ILE A 72 6.12 0.90 -7.26
N ARG A 73 7.15 0.35 -6.63
CA ARG A 73 8.48 0.21 -7.24
C ARG A 73 8.50 -0.73 -8.44
N ARG A 74 7.65 -1.76 -8.46
CA ARG A 74 7.50 -2.73 -9.57
C ARG A 74 6.54 -2.27 -10.66
N SER A 75 5.80 -1.20 -10.38
CA SER A 75 4.81 -0.65 -11.31
C SER A 75 5.45 0.25 -12.37
N SER A 76 4.67 0.58 -13.40
CA SER A 76 5.06 1.57 -14.43
C SER A 76 5.21 3.00 -13.87
N LEU A 77 4.96 3.23 -12.58
CA LEU A 77 5.26 4.49 -11.91
C LEU A 77 6.77 4.70 -11.75
N ALA A 78 7.57 3.64 -11.83
CA ALA A 78 9.04 3.67 -11.80
C ALA A 78 9.60 4.46 -10.60
N ALA A 79 9.12 4.14 -9.39
CA ALA A 79 9.62 4.74 -8.16
C ALA A 79 10.90 4.03 -7.71
N ASP A 80 11.87 4.81 -7.25
CA ASP A 80 13.15 4.30 -6.71
C ASP A 80 13.02 3.97 -5.21
N GLY A 81 12.04 4.57 -4.53
CA GLY A 81 11.77 4.39 -3.11
C GLY A 81 10.40 4.89 -2.71
N ALA A 82 10.12 4.88 -1.42
CA ALA A 82 8.89 5.44 -0.85
C ALA A 82 9.16 6.05 0.54
N ASN A 83 8.40 7.09 0.88
CA ASN A 83 8.22 7.50 2.26
C ASN A 83 6.93 6.88 2.80
N LEU A 84 7.01 6.24 3.94
CA LEU A 84 5.86 5.80 4.73
C LEU A 84 5.75 6.76 5.91
N VAL A 85 4.65 7.49 6.01
CA VAL A 85 4.45 8.52 7.02
C VAL A 85 3.07 8.35 7.65
N LEU A 86 3.01 8.27 8.97
CA LEU A 86 1.78 8.30 9.74
C LEU A 86 1.84 9.53 10.64
N ASN A 87 0.84 10.37 10.55
CA ASN A 87 0.71 11.56 11.37
C ASN A 87 -0.30 11.25 12.48
N ASP A 88 0.14 11.33 13.73
CA ASP A 88 -0.68 11.05 14.91
C ASP A 88 -1.00 12.34 15.63
N GLY A 89 -2.26 12.72 15.64
CA GLY A 89 -2.76 13.95 16.22
C GLY A 89 -2.45 15.23 15.43
N THR A 90 -3.11 16.31 15.81
CA THR A 90 -3.02 17.60 15.11
C THR A 90 -1.64 18.25 15.20
N ALA A 91 -0.90 18.00 16.28
CA ALA A 91 0.47 18.48 16.45
C ALA A 91 1.44 17.87 15.43
N ALA A 92 1.12 16.69 14.90
CA ALA A 92 1.86 16.00 13.82
C ALA A 92 1.24 16.23 12.42
N PHE A 93 0.40 17.26 12.26
CA PHE A 93 -0.26 17.60 11.01
C PHE A 93 -1.29 16.57 10.52
N GLN A 94 -1.89 15.78 11.40
CA GLN A 94 -3.04 14.96 11.04
C GLN A 94 -4.23 15.86 10.67
N THR A 95 -4.66 15.81 9.41
CA THR A 95 -5.74 16.66 8.89
C THR A 95 -7.11 16.00 8.91
N VAL A 96 -7.17 14.67 8.93
CA VAL A 96 -8.40 13.88 9.05
C VAL A 96 -8.30 13.04 10.32
N PRO A 97 -9.26 13.16 11.26
CA PRO A 97 -9.25 12.40 12.52
C PRO A 97 -9.66 10.94 12.28
N HIS A 98 -8.81 10.22 11.60
CA HIS A 98 -8.88 8.81 11.25
C HIS A 98 -7.46 8.37 10.89
N VAL A 99 -6.94 7.37 11.57
CA VAL A 99 -5.57 6.89 11.35
C VAL A 99 -5.36 6.53 9.88
N HIS A 100 -4.31 7.08 9.29
CA HIS A 100 -3.95 6.79 7.91
C HIS A 100 -2.44 6.82 7.71
N LEU A 101 -1.94 5.79 7.05
CA LEU A 101 -0.55 5.69 6.64
C LEU A 101 -0.42 6.19 5.20
N HIS A 102 0.42 7.20 5.01
CA HIS A 102 0.80 7.68 3.68
C HIS A 102 1.88 6.79 3.10
N VAL A 103 1.70 6.36 1.86
CA VAL A 103 2.72 5.72 1.02
C VAL A 103 3.01 6.65 -0.14
N ILE A 104 4.16 7.33 -0.11
CA ILE A 104 4.49 8.38 -1.06
C ILE A 104 5.66 7.92 -1.92
N PRO A 105 5.45 7.69 -3.23
CA PRO A 105 6.51 7.31 -4.16
C PRO A 105 7.61 8.38 -4.25
N ARG A 106 8.86 7.92 -4.30
CA ARG A 106 10.03 8.80 -4.42
C ARG A 106 10.89 8.38 -5.61
N ARG A 107 11.59 9.36 -6.21
CA ARG A 107 12.57 9.13 -7.27
C ARG A 107 13.90 9.79 -6.94
N HIS A 108 14.98 9.24 -7.47
CA HIS A 108 16.26 9.91 -7.36
C HIS A 108 16.19 11.34 -7.91
N GLY A 109 16.74 12.29 -7.18
CA GLY A 109 16.77 13.71 -7.58
C GLY A 109 15.44 14.46 -7.42
N ASP A 110 14.39 13.87 -6.85
CA ASP A 110 13.05 14.46 -6.75
C ASP A 110 12.85 15.47 -5.60
N LYS A 111 13.89 15.82 -4.85
CA LYS A 111 13.79 16.64 -3.62
C LYS A 111 12.99 17.94 -3.82
N LEU A 112 13.29 18.70 -4.90
CA LEU A 112 12.58 19.94 -5.21
C LEU A 112 11.12 19.69 -5.62
N ARG A 113 10.89 18.65 -6.42
CA ARG A 113 9.53 18.26 -6.84
C ARG A 113 8.70 17.79 -5.65
N PHE A 114 9.30 17.04 -4.74
CA PHE A 114 8.64 16.60 -3.51
C PHE A 114 8.26 17.79 -2.64
N ALA A 115 9.20 18.74 -2.40
CA ALA A 115 8.92 19.94 -1.64
C ALA A 115 7.81 20.79 -2.29
N ALA A 116 7.84 20.94 -3.63
CA ALA A 116 6.76 21.60 -4.37
C ALA A 116 5.42 20.83 -4.25
N GLY A 117 5.44 19.51 -4.24
CA GLY A 117 4.26 18.67 -4.06
C GLY A 117 3.59 18.84 -2.70
N LEU A 118 4.35 19.11 -1.65
CA LEU A 118 3.79 19.44 -0.32
C LEU A 118 2.94 20.71 -0.35
N LEU A 119 3.29 21.67 -1.20
CA LEU A 119 2.62 22.97 -1.29
C LEU A 119 1.52 22.97 -2.36
N LEU A 120 1.82 22.46 -3.57
CA LEU A 120 0.96 22.62 -4.75
C LEU A 120 -0.08 21.51 -4.92
N ARG A 121 0.21 20.29 -4.42
CA ARG A 121 -0.72 19.15 -4.41
C ARG A 121 -1.54 18.98 -5.70
N ARG A 122 -0.85 18.76 -6.82
CA ARG A 122 -1.48 18.65 -8.14
C ARG A 122 -2.09 17.25 -8.35
N PRO A 123 -3.36 17.15 -8.73
CA PRO A 123 -3.97 15.86 -9.07
C PRO A 123 -3.29 15.24 -10.30
N HIS A 124 -3.32 13.91 -10.35
CA HIS A 124 -2.86 13.09 -11.49
C HIS A 124 -4.02 12.25 -11.99
N ASP A 125 -3.87 11.65 -13.17
CA ASP A 125 -4.82 10.68 -13.67
C ASP A 125 -4.92 9.49 -12.70
N ALA A 126 -6.04 9.42 -12.00
CA ALA A 126 -6.25 8.44 -10.94
C ALA A 126 -6.44 7.03 -11.50
N ALA A 127 -7.14 6.88 -12.64
CA ALA A 127 -7.42 5.59 -13.25
C ALA A 127 -6.12 4.91 -13.72
N THR A 128 -5.31 5.61 -14.51
CA THR A 128 -4.01 5.12 -14.98
C THR A 128 -3.06 4.83 -13.81
N THR A 129 -3.06 5.69 -12.79
CA THR A 129 -2.20 5.52 -11.61
C THR A 129 -2.60 4.30 -10.80
N ALA A 130 -3.90 4.09 -10.58
CA ALA A 130 -4.41 2.92 -9.86
C ALA A 130 -4.14 1.62 -10.64
N ALA A 131 -4.32 1.62 -11.97
CA ALA A 131 -3.99 0.48 -12.81
C ALA A 131 -2.51 0.09 -12.69
N ALA A 132 -1.60 1.08 -12.69
CA ALA A 132 -0.18 0.85 -12.50
C ALA A 132 0.13 0.19 -11.15
N ILE A 133 -0.45 0.70 -10.04
CA ILE A 133 -0.24 0.13 -8.70
C ILE A 133 -0.80 -1.30 -8.60
N LYS A 134 -2.00 -1.54 -9.12
CA LYS A 134 -2.60 -2.88 -9.16
C LYS A 134 -1.75 -3.87 -9.97
N GLY A 135 -1.17 -3.43 -11.09
CA GLY A 135 -0.21 -4.22 -11.85
C GLY A 135 1.05 -4.56 -11.03
N GLY A 136 1.56 -3.60 -10.25
CA GLY A 136 2.68 -3.84 -9.34
C GLY A 136 2.35 -4.81 -8.20
N ILE A 137 1.10 -4.80 -7.68
CA ILE A 137 0.64 -5.78 -6.68
C ILE A 137 0.62 -7.18 -7.30
N ALA A 138 0.04 -7.33 -8.49
CA ALA A 138 0.00 -8.61 -9.20
C ALA A 138 1.41 -9.16 -9.48
N ALA A 139 2.35 -8.29 -9.86
CA ALA A 139 3.74 -8.69 -10.06
C ALA A 139 4.39 -9.23 -8.78
N LEU A 140 4.12 -8.60 -7.62
CA LEU A 140 4.59 -9.09 -6.33
C LEU A 140 4.01 -10.46 -5.96
N ASP A 141 2.73 -10.67 -6.21
CA ASP A 141 2.05 -11.93 -5.89
C ASP A 141 2.63 -13.08 -6.73
N ASN A 142 2.89 -12.85 -8.01
CA ASN A 142 3.53 -13.83 -8.90
C ASN A 142 4.97 -14.17 -8.47
N GLU A 143 5.72 -13.22 -7.90
CA GLU A 143 7.08 -13.46 -7.39
C GLU A 143 7.09 -14.30 -6.10
N GLN A 144 5.98 -14.33 -5.35
CA GLN A 144 5.84 -15.04 -4.07
C GLN A 144 5.25 -16.45 -4.22
N GLU A 145 4.69 -16.80 -5.36
CA GLU A 145 4.27 -18.17 -5.65
C GLU A 145 5.50 -19.02 -5.94
N PRO A 146 5.83 -20.06 -5.10
CA PRO A 146 6.94 -20.96 -5.39
C PRO A 146 6.68 -21.68 -6.71
N SER A 147 7.65 -21.63 -7.62
CA SER A 147 7.62 -22.46 -8.83
C SER A 147 7.52 -23.94 -8.44
N ASN A 148 6.41 -24.57 -8.77
CA ASN A 148 6.07 -25.96 -8.43
C ASN A 148 6.87 -26.98 -9.26
N ASP A 149 8.05 -26.59 -9.78
CA ASP A 149 8.84 -27.39 -10.73
C ASP A 149 9.99 -28.21 -10.08
N GLU A 150 10.11 -28.24 -8.73
CA GLU A 150 11.12 -29.09 -8.10
C GLU A 150 10.50 -30.17 -7.19
N ALA A 151 9.76 -31.11 -7.78
CA ALA A 151 9.41 -32.36 -7.11
C ALA A 151 9.30 -33.51 -8.10
N GLU A 152 10.37 -33.85 -8.82
CA GLU A 152 10.57 -35.21 -9.29
C GLU A 152 11.47 -35.97 -8.29
N PRO A 153 10.97 -36.94 -7.54
CA PRO A 153 11.83 -37.88 -6.83
C PRO A 153 12.40 -38.86 -7.85
N THR A 154 13.67 -38.70 -8.21
CA THR A 154 14.42 -39.74 -8.91
C THR A 154 14.45 -41.02 -8.03
N GLY A 155 13.54 -41.93 -8.32
CA GLY A 155 13.55 -43.26 -7.79
C GLY A 155 14.84 -44.01 -8.17
N ARG A 156 15.78 -44.08 -7.24
CA ARG A 156 16.96 -44.93 -7.34
C ARG A 156 16.55 -46.37 -6.95
N ALA A 157 16.36 -47.22 -7.94
CA ALA A 157 16.22 -48.65 -7.75
C ALA A 157 17.54 -49.22 -7.20
N GLU A 158 17.55 -49.62 -5.94
CA GLU A 158 18.62 -50.46 -5.38
C GLU A 158 18.44 -51.91 -5.89
N LYS A 159 19.36 -52.35 -6.73
CA LYS A 159 19.57 -53.77 -7.05
C LYS A 159 20.33 -54.37 -5.88
N GLY A 160 19.69 -55.28 -5.15
CA GLY A 160 20.32 -56.14 -4.16
C GLY A 160 21.25 -57.19 -4.81
N PRO A 161 22.32 -57.60 -4.11
CA PRO A 161 23.23 -58.62 -4.64
C PRO A 161 22.65 -60.02 -4.48
N GLN A 162 22.67 -60.77 -5.59
CA GLN A 162 22.52 -62.23 -5.54
C GLN A 162 23.90 -62.86 -5.31
N GLY A 163 23.99 -63.70 -4.31
CA GLY A 163 25.08 -64.59 -4.01
C GLY A 163 24.62 -65.63 -3.02
#